data_7970d6d7bb50a5ebacbda171d2e5806d
#
_entry.id   7970d6d7bb50a5ebacbda171d2e5806d
#
_cell.length_a   1.000
_cell.length_b   1.000
_cell.length_c   1.000
_cell.angle_alpha   90.00
_cell.angle_beta   90.00
_cell.angle_gamma   90.00
#
_symmetry.space_group_name_H-M   'P 1'
#
loop_
_entity.id
_entity.type
_entity.pdbx_description
1 polymer ?
#
loop_
_entity_poly.entity_id
_entity_poly.type
_entity_poly.pdbx_seq_one_letter_code
_entity_poly.pdbx_strand_id
1 'polypeptide(L)'
;ERARAELMLLRILPVSARRRGLLNDARVTSSLARYDLEHIMAPTLVTSVADDLFGTYDAARYTAEHIPNARFVGFPSGGHVWLGHRQQHEDRIVAFLRDVAGGRGSAGV
;
A
#
# COMPACT_ATOMS: atom_id res chain seq x y z
N GLU A 1 -18.44 7.47 -3.25
CA GLU A 1 -17.66 6.24 -2.99
C GLU A 1 -18.27 5.02 -3.68
N ARG A 2 -19.58 4.76 -3.52
CA ARG A 2 -20.28 3.64 -4.15
C ARG A 2 -20.07 3.58 -5.66
N ALA A 3 -20.28 4.69 -6.36
CA ALA A 3 -20.09 4.77 -7.82
C ALA A 3 -18.65 4.44 -8.26
N ARG A 4 -17.67 4.76 -7.42
CA ARG A 4 -16.27 4.43 -7.67
C ARG A 4 -16.00 2.94 -7.50
N ALA A 5 -16.54 2.33 -6.46
CA ALA A 5 -16.43 0.89 -6.24
C ALA A 5 -17.08 0.11 -7.39
N GLU A 6 -18.26 0.54 -7.83
CA GLU A 6 -18.96 -0.03 -8.99
C GLU A 6 -18.12 0.10 -10.27
N LEU A 7 -17.51 1.26 -10.52
CA LEU A 7 -16.65 1.47 -11.69
C LEU A 7 -15.40 0.57 -11.65
N MET A 8 -14.79 0.38 -10.47
CA MET A 8 -13.65 -0.53 -10.30
C MET A 8 -14.06 -1.98 -10.59
N LEU A 9 -15.20 -2.42 -10.06
CA LEU A 9 -15.72 -3.77 -10.32
C LEU A 9 -15.99 -3.99 -11.81
N LEU A 10 -16.61 -3.03 -12.49
CA LEU A 10 -16.86 -3.09 -13.93
C LEU A 10 -15.57 -3.20 -14.76
N ARG A 11 -14.46 -2.62 -14.30
CA ARG A 11 -13.16 -2.73 -14.97
C ARG A 11 -12.47 -4.07 -14.76
N ILE A 12 -12.79 -4.78 -13.69
CA ILE A 12 -12.20 -6.08 -13.38
C ILE A 12 -12.99 -7.22 -14.05
N LEU A 13 -14.29 -7.04 -14.23
CA LEU A 13 -15.17 -8.04 -14.82
C LEU A 13 -15.12 -8.04 -16.36
N PRO A 14 -15.32 -9.18 -16.99
CA PRO A 14 -15.39 -10.51 -16.40
C PRO A 14 -13.99 -11.04 -16.01
N VAL A 15 -13.89 -11.60 -14.81
CA VAL A 15 -12.65 -12.17 -14.28
C VAL A 15 -12.10 -13.28 -15.18
N SER A 16 -12.99 -14.02 -15.84
CA SER A 16 -12.62 -15.09 -16.79
C SER A 16 -11.70 -14.60 -17.92
N ALA A 17 -11.89 -13.38 -18.40
CA ALA A 17 -11.05 -12.78 -19.45
C ALA A 17 -9.62 -12.49 -18.98
N ARG A 18 -9.42 -12.38 -17.65
CA ARG A 18 -8.11 -12.08 -17.00
C ARG A 18 -7.49 -13.30 -16.32
N ARG A 19 -8.09 -14.47 -16.45
CA ARG A 19 -7.69 -15.69 -15.73
C ARG A 19 -6.19 -15.99 -15.85
N ARG A 20 -5.61 -15.87 -17.03
CA ARG A 20 -4.18 -16.16 -17.26
C ARG A 20 -3.29 -15.18 -16.47
N GLY A 21 -3.62 -13.89 -16.49
CA GLY A 21 -2.91 -12.86 -15.71
C GLY A 21 -3.00 -13.14 -14.21
N LEU A 22 -4.19 -13.36 -13.70
CA LEU A 22 -4.42 -13.65 -12.28
C LEU A 22 -3.69 -14.90 -11.80
N LEU A 23 -3.67 -15.98 -12.59
CA LEU A 23 -2.93 -17.19 -12.27
C LEU A 23 -1.41 -16.96 -12.30
N ASN A 24 -0.93 -16.17 -13.27
CA ASN A 24 0.47 -15.79 -13.33
C ASN A 24 0.87 -14.94 -12.12
N ASP A 25 0.08 -13.95 -11.78
CA ASP A 25 0.32 -13.08 -10.62
C ASP A 25 0.34 -13.88 -9.32
N ALA A 26 -0.63 -14.77 -9.11
CA ALA A 26 -0.65 -15.66 -7.96
C ALA A 26 0.59 -16.55 -7.89
N ARG A 27 1.04 -17.09 -9.03
CA ARG A 27 2.26 -17.91 -9.10
C ARG A 27 3.52 -17.11 -8.78
N VAL A 28 3.66 -15.94 -9.35
CA VAL A 28 4.83 -15.07 -9.13
C VAL A 28 4.88 -14.61 -7.67
N THR A 29 3.77 -14.11 -7.14
CA THR A 29 3.72 -13.60 -5.77
C THR A 29 3.94 -14.69 -4.72
N SER A 30 3.52 -15.93 -4.98
CA SER A 30 3.75 -17.05 -4.06
C SER A 30 5.19 -17.55 -4.01
N SER A 31 6.03 -17.16 -4.98
CA SER A 31 7.42 -17.62 -5.11
C SER A 31 8.46 -16.50 -4.95
N LEU A 32 8.02 -15.32 -4.49
CA LEU A 32 8.94 -14.21 -4.25
C LEU A 32 9.92 -14.54 -3.14
N ALA A 33 11.21 -14.28 -3.39
CA ALA A 33 12.22 -14.33 -2.34
C ALA A 33 12.00 -13.21 -1.32
N ARG A 34 12.54 -13.38 -0.12
CA ARG A 34 12.58 -12.31 0.86
C ARG A 34 13.37 -11.13 0.31
N TYR A 35 12.78 -9.94 0.36
CA TYR A 35 13.49 -8.70 0.04
C TYR A 35 14.32 -8.22 1.23
N ASP A 36 15.41 -7.57 0.93
CA ASP A 36 16.36 -7.02 1.89
C ASP A 36 15.90 -5.65 2.40
N LEU A 37 14.79 -5.66 3.15
CA LEU A 37 14.09 -4.47 3.62
C LEU A 37 14.95 -3.60 4.52
N GLU A 38 15.85 -4.22 5.26
CA GLU A 38 16.77 -3.59 6.20
C GLU A 38 17.77 -2.65 5.52
N HIS A 39 18.02 -2.81 4.22
CA HIS A 39 18.89 -1.95 3.42
C HIS A 39 18.15 -0.82 2.69
N ILE A 40 16.86 -0.69 2.86
CA ILE A 40 16.11 0.44 2.29
C ILE A 40 16.34 1.67 3.14
N MET A 41 17.17 2.59 2.65
CA MET A 41 17.53 3.83 3.35
C MET A 41 16.57 4.99 3.07
N ALA A 42 15.77 4.90 2.02
CA ALA A 42 14.80 5.93 1.66
C ALA A 42 13.72 6.07 2.75
N PRO A 43 13.32 7.31 3.10
CA PRO A 43 12.11 7.51 3.90
C PRO A 43 10.93 6.80 3.27
N THR A 44 10.26 5.96 4.03
CA THR A 44 9.21 5.07 3.51
C THR A 44 7.92 5.25 4.30
N LEU A 45 6.81 5.42 3.60
CA LEU A 45 5.47 5.35 4.18
C LEU A 45 4.80 4.05 3.74
N VAL A 46 4.43 3.23 4.71
CA VAL A 46 3.67 2.00 4.47
C VAL A 46 2.25 2.20 4.98
N THR A 47 1.28 1.92 4.13
CA THR A 47 -0.13 2.07 4.49
C THR A 47 -0.89 0.79 4.18
N SER A 48 -1.83 0.40 5.04
CA SER A 48 -2.68 -0.77 4.82
C SER A 48 -4.00 -0.67 5.56
N VAL A 49 -4.95 -1.55 5.21
CA VAL A 49 -6.29 -1.61 5.79
C VAL A 49 -6.50 -2.98 6.43
N ALA A 50 -6.98 -3.00 7.69
CA ALA A 50 -7.03 -4.22 8.50
C ALA A 50 -8.05 -5.26 7.99
N ASP A 51 -9.12 -4.82 7.33
CA ASP A 51 -10.16 -5.67 6.76
C ASP A 51 -9.94 -5.99 5.27
N ASP A 52 -8.72 -5.78 4.75
CA ASP A 52 -8.38 -6.16 3.39
C ASP A 52 -8.38 -7.70 3.26
N LEU A 53 -9.27 -8.22 2.41
CA LEU A 53 -9.42 -9.66 2.18
C LEU A 53 -8.18 -10.32 1.53
N PHE A 54 -7.28 -9.54 0.97
CA PHE A 54 -5.99 -10.06 0.48
C PHE A 54 -4.95 -10.28 1.59
N GLY A 55 -5.31 -9.99 2.84
CA GLY A 55 -4.44 -10.23 4.00
C GLY A 55 -3.15 -9.39 3.99
N THR A 56 -3.20 -8.21 3.40
CA THR A 56 -2.02 -7.35 3.21
C THR A 56 -1.57 -6.62 4.47
N TYR A 57 -2.40 -6.54 5.51
CA TYR A 57 -2.15 -5.71 6.68
C TYR A 57 -0.92 -6.15 7.47
N ASP A 58 -0.82 -7.44 7.78
CA ASP A 58 0.31 -7.97 8.54
C ASP A 58 1.62 -7.91 7.74
N ALA A 59 1.55 -8.16 6.43
CA ALA A 59 2.70 -8.00 5.54
C ALA A 59 3.17 -6.54 5.45
N ALA A 60 2.25 -5.59 5.41
CA ALA A 60 2.56 -4.16 5.42
C ALA A 60 3.19 -3.73 6.74
N ARG A 61 2.66 -4.22 7.87
CA ARG A 61 3.24 -3.96 9.19
C ARG A 61 4.66 -4.54 9.30
N TYR A 62 4.83 -5.78 8.90
CA TYR A 62 6.16 -6.41 8.83
C TYR A 62 7.14 -5.58 7.99
N THR A 63 6.71 -5.14 6.82
CA THR A 63 7.52 -4.28 5.94
C THR A 63 7.96 -3.00 6.64
N ALA A 64 7.05 -2.32 7.33
CA ALA A 64 7.37 -1.09 8.06
C ALA A 64 8.31 -1.34 9.26
N GLU A 65 8.19 -2.48 9.94
CA GLU A 65 9.04 -2.86 11.06
C GLU A 65 10.47 -3.18 10.64
N HIS A 66 10.70 -3.60 9.38
CA HIS A 66 12.01 -4.01 8.87
C HIS A 66 12.72 -2.93 8.04
N ILE A 67 12.04 -1.87 7.66
CA ILE A 67 12.67 -0.73 6.98
C ILE A 67 13.04 0.34 8.02
N PRO A 68 14.33 0.70 8.17
CA PRO A 68 14.81 1.57 9.26
C PRO A 68 14.12 2.94 9.36
N ASN A 69 13.75 3.53 8.23
CA ASN A 69 13.13 4.86 8.15
C ASN A 69 11.67 4.78 7.71
N ALA A 70 10.97 3.69 8.03
CA ALA A 70 9.57 3.54 7.68
C ALA A 70 8.62 4.08 8.75
N ARG A 71 7.49 4.59 8.28
CA ARG A 71 6.32 4.92 9.09
C ARG A 71 5.16 4.05 8.64
N PHE A 72 4.41 3.50 9.60
CA PHE A 72 3.22 2.71 9.32
C PHE A 72 1.94 3.48 9.63
N VAL A 73 0.99 3.45 8.72
CA VAL A 73 -0.36 3.98 8.93
C VAL A 73 -1.38 2.89 8.57
N GLY A 74 -2.01 2.34 9.60
CA GLY A 74 -3.08 1.35 9.45
C GLY A 74 -4.45 1.98 9.57
N PHE A 75 -5.39 1.50 8.76
CA PHE A 75 -6.81 1.85 8.84
C PHE A 75 -7.63 0.64 9.26
N PRO A 76 -8.66 0.80 10.12
CA PRO A 76 -9.39 -0.35 10.66
C PRO A 76 -10.30 -1.03 9.65
N SER A 77 -10.76 -0.29 8.64
CA SER A 77 -11.72 -0.77 7.64
C SER A 77 -11.57 -0.03 6.32
N GLY A 78 -12.26 -0.49 5.28
CA GLY A 78 -12.27 0.13 3.95
C GLY A 78 -11.87 -0.82 2.83
N GLY A 79 -11.43 -2.02 3.16
CA GLY A 79 -11.01 -3.06 2.22
C GLY A 79 -9.89 -2.60 1.30
N HIS A 80 -9.63 -3.38 0.25
CA HIS A 80 -8.55 -3.13 -0.70
C HIS A 80 -8.62 -1.78 -1.44
N VAL A 81 -9.79 -1.13 -1.46
CA VAL A 81 -10.04 0.13 -2.19
C VAL A 81 -10.21 1.35 -1.29
N TRP A 82 -9.93 1.21 0.01
CA TRP A 82 -9.91 2.33 0.98
C TRP A 82 -11.26 3.05 1.14
N LEU A 83 -12.36 2.31 1.13
CA LEU A 83 -13.70 2.88 1.28
C LEU A 83 -13.82 3.59 2.63
N GLY A 84 -14.31 4.83 2.61
CA GLY A 84 -14.46 5.68 3.80
C GLY A 84 -13.19 6.40 4.28
N HIS A 85 -12.00 5.99 3.82
CA HIS A 85 -10.72 6.51 4.31
C HIS A 85 -9.88 7.23 3.25
N ARG A 86 -10.40 7.37 2.03
CA ARG A 86 -9.62 7.92 0.91
C ARG A 86 -8.99 9.29 1.23
N GLN A 87 -9.77 10.23 1.74
CA GLN A 87 -9.25 11.57 2.05
C GLN A 87 -8.17 11.51 3.12
N GLN A 88 -8.42 10.78 4.20
CA GLN A 88 -7.43 10.59 5.26
C GLN A 88 -6.14 9.95 4.75
N HIS A 89 -6.26 8.95 3.86
CA HIS A 89 -5.11 8.29 3.25
C HIS A 89 -4.30 9.26 2.37
N GLU A 90 -4.97 10.03 1.51
CA GLU A 90 -4.34 11.06 0.69
C GLU A 90 -3.64 12.12 1.55
N ASP A 91 -4.28 12.59 2.62
CA ASP A 91 -3.72 13.56 3.56
C ASP A 91 -2.44 13.02 4.25
N ARG A 92 -2.41 11.74 4.62
CA ARG A 92 -1.23 11.09 5.20
C ARG A 92 -0.08 11.02 4.21
N ILE A 93 -0.36 10.70 2.94
CA ILE A 93 0.65 10.69 1.88
C ILE A 93 1.22 12.10 1.67
N VAL A 94 0.37 13.10 1.54
CA VAL A 94 0.78 14.50 1.33
C VAL A 94 1.62 15.01 2.50
N ALA A 95 1.19 14.73 3.74
CA ALA A 95 1.94 15.11 4.93
C ALA A 95 3.33 14.46 4.96
N PHE A 96 3.40 13.17 4.68
CA PHE A 96 4.67 12.45 4.60
C PHE A 96 5.61 13.03 3.54
N LEU A 97 5.11 13.31 2.35
CA LEU A 97 5.91 13.87 1.26
C LEU A 97 6.43 15.28 1.62
N ARG A 98 5.63 16.09 2.31
CA ARG A 98 6.05 17.42 2.79
C ARG A 98 7.15 17.31 3.85
N ASP A 99 7.01 16.40 4.80
CA ASP A 99 8.03 16.14 5.83
C ASP A 99 9.36 15.74 5.21
N VAL A 100 9.32 14.81 4.24
CA VAL A 100 10.53 14.35 3.55
C VAL A 100 11.16 15.47 2.71
N ALA A 101 10.36 16.28 2.03
CA ALA A 101 10.85 17.42 1.24
C ALA A 101 11.43 18.51 2.14
N GLY A 102 10.79 18.81 3.27
CA GLY A 102 11.26 19.79 4.25
C GLY A 102 12.54 19.37 4.97
N GLY A 103 12.68 18.07 5.29
CA GLY A 103 13.89 17.52 5.91
C GLY A 103 15.14 17.56 5.02
N ARG A 104 14.97 17.59 3.70
CA ARG A 104 16.09 17.77 2.76
C ARG A 104 16.60 19.22 2.69
N GLY A 105 15.77 20.18 3.12
CA GLY A 105 16.14 21.61 3.14
C GLY A 105 16.99 22.01 4.34
N SER A 106 17.02 21.21 5.40
CA SER A 106 17.80 21.52 6.61
C SER A 106 19.20 20.88 6.65
N ALA A 107 19.54 20.05 5.68
CA ALA A 107 20.86 19.40 5.57
C ALA A 107 21.86 20.17 4.66
N GLY A 108 21.52 21.39 4.25
CA GLY A 108 22.30 22.20 3.34
C GLY A 108 22.48 23.65 3.83
N VAL A 109 23.08 23.83 4.98
CA VAL A 109 23.75 25.10 5.36
C VAL A 109 25.01 24.78 6.15
#